data_97946236f79f6079ed793dcdd55ac97f
#
_entry.id   97946236f79f6079ed793dcdd55ac97f
#
_cell.length_a   1.000
_cell.length_b   1.000
_cell.length_c   1.000
_cell.angle_alpha   90.00
_cell.angle_beta   90.00
_cell.angle_gamma   90.00
#
_symmetry.space_group_name_H-M   'P 1'
#
loop_
_entity.id
_entity.type
_entity.pdbx_description
1 polymer ?
#
loop_
_entity_poly.entity_id
_entity_poly.type
_entity_poly.pdbx_seq_one_letter_code
_entity_poly.pdbx_strand_id
1 'polypeptide(L)'
;MALECHAGFSLEPRAPRPDLRLEAVRKLNEAGIAAGVICAPVLPGITDAPKDLEKLVEAAAQSGAKYIFANPLFLKPCSAAVFMPFLEKQFPHLAESYQQRFQEQAFLPSSYRKRISQLMARLRQKYRIHNHYDRYAKRAHPAPKPVGQMQLF
;
A
#
# COMPACT_ATOMS: atom_id res chain seq x y z
N MET A 1 14.10 -2.89 -14.91
CA MET A 1 12.66 -2.67 -15.01
C MET A 1 12.20 -2.11 -13.66
N ALA A 2 12.12 -0.81 -13.56
CA ALA A 2 12.17 -0.09 -12.32
C ALA A 2 10.79 0.07 -11.70
N LEU A 3 10.44 -0.79 -10.75
CA LEU A 3 9.63 -0.42 -9.59
C LEU A 3 10.51 0.36 -8.60
N GLU A 4 11.47 1.10 -9.14
CA GLU A 4 12.37 1.95 -8.39
C GLU A 4 11.65 3.24 -8.03
N CYS A 5 10.80 3.15 -7.04
CA CYS A 5 10.47 4.35 -6.30
C CYS A 5 11.67 4.67 -5.42
N HIS A 6 12.61 5.50 -5.92
CA HIS A 6 13.75 6.02 -5.15
C HIS A 6 13.32 6.59 -3.80
N ALA A 7 12.08 7.09 -3.71
CA ALA A 7 11.44 7.53 -2.48
C ALA A 7 11.31 6.42 -1.43
N GLY A 8 11.04 5.19 -1.84
CA GLY A 8 10.89 4.06 -0.91
C GLY A 8 12.19 3.71 -0.19
N PHE A 9 13.32 3.72 -0.91
CA PHE A 9 14.64 3.45 -0.29
C PHE A 9 15.07 4.51 0.72
N SER A 10 14.71 5.77 0.47
CA SER A 10 15.07 6.86 1.39
C SER A 10 14.17 6.92 2.63
N LEU A 11 12.92 6.50 2.52
CA LEU A 11 11.97 6.47 3.64
C LEU A 11 12.10 5.19 4.48
N GLU A 12 12.38 4.07 3.83
CA GLU A 12 12.47 2.76 4.48
C GLU A 12 13.75 2.01 4.05
N PRO A 13 14.94 2.47 4.45
CA PRO A 13 16.22 1.93 3.95
C PRO A 13 16.46 0.46 4.33
N ARG A 14 15.73 -0.07 5.32
CA ARG A 14 15.80 -1.47 5.74
C ARG A 14 14.71 -2.36 5.15
N ALA A 15 13.78 -1.78 4.39
CA ALA A 15 12.70 -2.56 3.81
C ALA A 15 13.22 -3.42 2.64
N PRO A 16 12.75 -4.66 2.50
CA PRO A 16 13.08 -5.49 1.35
C PRO A 16 12.68 -4.82 0.04
N ARG A 17 13.44 -5.05 -1.00
CA ARG A 17 13.14 -4.58 -2.35
C ARG A 17 11.76 -5.06 -2.81
N PRO A 18 11.08 -4.31 -3.70
CA PRO A 18 9.75 -4.68 -4.20
C PRO A 18 9.67 -6.08 -4.83
N ASP A 19 10.70 -6.49 -5.57
CA ASP A 19 10.79 -7.81 -6.18
C ASP A 19 10.80 -8.94 -5.12
N LEU A 20 11.54 -8.77 -4.03
CA LEU A 20 11.58 -9.73 -2.92
C LEU A 20 10.24 -9.80 -2.16
N ARG A 21 9.55 -8.67 -2.03
CA ARG A 21 8.20 -8.63 -1.42
C ARG A 21 7.18 -9.39 -2.28
N LEU A 22 7.22 -9.21 -3.61
CA LEU A 22 6.35 -9.92 -4.54
C LEU A 22 6.68 -11.42 -4.61
N GLU A 23 7.96 -11.76 -4.53
CA GLU A 23 8.39 -13.16 -4.42
C GLU A 23 7.87 -13.82 -3.13
N ALA A 24 7.88 -13.12 -2.01
CA ALA A 24 7.27 -13.60 -0.77
C ALA A 24 5.76 -13.85 -0.92
N VAL A 25 5.04 -12.94 -1.60
CA VAL A 25 3.62 -13.12 -1.92
C VAL A 25 3.40 -14.38 -2.75
N ARG A 26 4.24 -14.60 -3.77
CA ARG A 26 4.18 -15.80 -4.62
C ARG A 26 4.35 -17.07 -3.79
N LYS A 27 5.44 -17.17 -3.01
CA LYS A 27 5.73 -18.33 -2.15
C LYS A 27 4.62 -18.64 -1.15
N LEU A 28 4.05 -17.62 -0.53
CA LEU A 28 2.93 -17.79 0.41
C LEU A 28 1.70 -18.39 -0.29
N ASN A 29 1.34 -17.85 -1.46
CA ASN A 29 0.20 -18.36 -2.21
C ASN A 29 0.43 -19.80 -2.74
N GLU A 30 1.65 -20.14 -3.15
CA GLU A 30 2.03 -21.51 -3.52
C GLU A 30 1.94 -22.49 -2.35
N ALA A 31 2.24 -22.03 -1.13
CA ALA A 31 2.07 -22.80 0.10
C ALA A 31 0.62 -22.85 0.60
N GLY A 32 -0.36 -22.34 -0.16
CA GLY A 32 -1.78 -22.34 0.21
C GLY A 32 -2.18 -21.22 1.18
N ILE A 33 -1.28 -20.29 1.50
CA ILE A 33 -1.53 -19.15 2.37
C ILE A 33 -1.97 -17.97 1.52
N ALA A 34 -3.21 -17.48 1.72
CA ALA A 34 -3.73 -16.37 0.96
C ALA A 34 -2.99 -15.06 1.27
N ALA A 35 -2.13 -14.64 0.37
CA ALA A 35 -1.34 -13.42 0.45
C ALA A 35 -1.70 -12.42 -0.65
N GLY A 36 -1.55 -11.13 -0.38
CA GLY A 36 -1.81 -10.06 -1.32
C GLY A 36 -0.95 -8.82 -1.05
N VAL A 37 -1.28 -7.72 -1.71
CA VAL A 37 -0.50 -6.49 -1.67
C VAL A 37 -1.32 -5.32 -1.10
N ILE A 38 -0.70 -4.57 -0.21
CA ILE A 38 -1.21 -3.28 0.26
C ILE A 38 -0.25 -2.20 -0.23
N CYS A 39 -0.73 -1.35 -1.14
CA CYS A 39 -0.02 -0.15 -1.59
C CYS A 39 -0.38 1.01 -0.67
N ALA A 40 0.37 1.20 0.39
CA ALA A 40 0.11 2.24 1.38
C ALA A 40 1.44 2.78 1.94
N PRO A 41 1.61 4.10 1.90
CA PRO A 41 0.73 5.10 1.31
C PRO A 41 0.94 5.32 -0.19
N VAL A 42 -0.12 5.72 -0.90
CA VAL A 42 0.00 6.34 -2.22
C VAL A 42 0.27 7.83 -2.03
N LEU A 43 1.39 8.29 -2.56
CA LEU A 43 1.91 9.65 -2.40
C LEU A 43 1.51 10.52 -3.61
N PRO A 44 0.74 11.62 -3.43
CA PRO A 44 0.35 12.50 -4.52
C PRO A 44 1.55 13.08 -5.29
N GLY A 45 1.57 12.91 -6.61
CA GLY A 45 2.65 13.42 -7.47
C GLY A 45 3.96 12.63 -7.41
N ILE A 46 4.05 11.58 -6.58
CA ILE A 46 5.25 10.74 -6.44
C ILE A 46 4.96 9.30 -6.87
N THR A 47 3.92 8.67 -6.30
CA THR A 47 3.60 7.26 -6.56
C THR A 47 2.18 7.04 -7.07
N ASP A 48 1.44 8.12 -7.38
CA ASP A 48 0.03 8.07 -7.79
C ASP A 48 -0.19 8.12 -9.31
N ALA A 49 0.90 8.04 -10.09
CA ALA A 49 0.78 8.00 -11.54
C ALA A 49 0.03 6.73 -11.99
N PRO A 50 -0.98 6.86 -12.86
CA PRO A 50 -1.79 5.70 -13.28
C PRO A 50 -0.97 4.56 -13.85
N LYS A 51 0.08 4.87 -14.63
CA LYS A 51 0.99 3.86 -15.20
C LYS A 51 1.77 3.09 -14.15
N ASP A 52 2.17 3.73 -13.06
CA ASP A 52 2.97 3.07 -12.01
C ASP A 52 2.08 2.22 -11.11
N LEU A 53 0.88 2.69 -10.79
CA LEU A 53 -0.13 1.88 -10.11
C LEU A 53 -0.55 0.68 -10.95
N GLU A 54 -0.66 0.84 -12.27
CA GLU A 54 -0.95 -0.27 -13.17
C GLU A 54 0.16 -1.33 -13.18
N LYS A 55 1.44 -0.91 -13.31
CA LYS A 55 2.58 -1.84 -13.22
C LYS A 55 2.60 -2.60 -11.91
N LEU A 56 2.28 -1.93 -10.80
CA LEU A 56 2.20 -2.59 -9.50
C LEU A 56 1.10 -3.64 -9.46
N VAL A 57 -0.10 -3.31 -9.96
CA VAL A 57 -1.23 -4.26 -10.00
C VAL A 57 -0.92 -5.44 -10.91
N GLU A 58 -0.29 -5.19 -12.06
CA GLU A 58 0.16 -6.23 -12.98
C GLU A 58 1.18 -7.17 -12.32
N ALA A 59 2.21 -6.62 -11.67
CA ALA A 59 3.22 -7.41 -10.98
C ALA A 59 2.63 -8.21 -9.80
N ALA A 60 1.67 -7.64 -9.08
CA ALA A 60 0.93 -8.34 -8.04
C ALA A 60 0.11 -9.51 -8.62
N ALA A 61 -0.54 -9.32 -9.78
CA ALA A 61 -1.27 -10.37 -10.48
C ALA A 61 -0.34 -11.52 -10.89
N GLN A 62 0.80 -11.19 -11.50
CA GLN A 62 1.82 -12.17 -11.92
C GLN A 62 2.40 -12.95 -10.74
N SER A 63 2.48 -12.34 -9.57
CA SER A 63 2.89 -13.02 -8.32
C SER A 63 1.77 -13.84 -7.67
N GLY A 64 0.62 -13.95 -8.30
CA GLY A 64 -0.53 -14.72 -7.77
C GLY A 64 -1.21 -14.08 -6.57
N ALA A 65 -1.03 -12.77 -6.34
CA ALA A 65 -1.64 -12.04 -5.24
C ALA A 65 -3.17 -12.21 -5.25
N LYS A 66 -3.75 -12.58 -4.12
CA LYS A 66 -5.19 -12.84 -3.99
C LYS A 66 -6.01 -11.57 -3.87
N TYR A 67 -5.38 -10.49 -3.40
CA TYR A 67 -6.01 -9.17 -3.27
C TYR A 67 -4.96 -8.06 -3.42
N ILE A 68 -5.42 -6.89 -3.84
CA ILE A 68 -4.63 -5.66 -3.81
C ILE A 68 -5.53 -4.47 -3.50
N PHE A 69 -5.07 -3.59 -2.63
CA PHE A 69 -5.71 -2.29 -2.43
C PHE A 69 -4.67 -1.19 -2.19
N ALA A 70 -5.07 0.05 -2.35
CA ALA A 70 -4.22 1.20 -2.19
C ALA A 70 -4.89 2.21 -1.25
N ASN A 71 -4.10 2.72 -0.30
CA ASN A 71 -4.53 3.77 0.60
C ASN A 71 -3.73 5.04 0.31
N PRO A 72 -4.41 6.14 -0.04
CA PRO A 72 -3.78 7.45 -0.12
C PRO A 72 -3.15 7.86 1.20
N LEU A 73 -2.11 8.67 1.12
CA LEU A 73 -1.43 9.22 2.28
C LEU A 73 -2.41 9.91 3.22
N PHE A 74 -2.31 9.60 4.50
CA PHE A 74 -2.82 10.46 5.57
C PHE A 74 -1.65 10.87 6.46
N LEU A 75 -1.62 12.11 6.88
CA LEU A 75 -0.46 12.70 7.53
C LEU A 75 -0.86 13.32 8.87
N LYS A 76 -0.65 12.58 9.95
CA LYS A 76 -0.79 13.10 11.31
C LYS A 76 0.41 13.97 11.68
N PRO A 77 0.28 14.88 12.65
CA PRO A 77 1.39 15.77 13.04
C PRO A 77 2.71 15.04 13.35
N CYS A 78 2.67 13.92 14.04
CA CYS A 78 3.86 13.13 14.34
C CYS A 78 4.52 12.55 13.08
N SER A 79 3.74 12.13 12.10
CA SER A 79 4.25 11.62 10.83
C SER A 79 4.71 12.76 9.91
N ALA A 80 4.03 13.92 9.96
CA ALA A 80 4.40 15.11 9.21
C ALA A 80 5.79 15.62 9.62
N ALA A 81 6.12 15.59 10.90
CA ALA A 81 7.43 16.01 11.40
C ALA A 81 8.61 15.25 10.78
N VAL A 82 8.40 14.00 10.36
CA VAL A 82 9.42 13.19 9.67
C VAL A 82 9.30 13.29 8.15
N PHE A 83 8.07 13.28 7.65
CA PHE A 83 7.82 13.22 6.21
C PHE A 83 8.11 14.54 5.50
N MET A 84 7.75 15.70 6.09
CA MET A 84 7.91 16.99 5.43
C MET A 84 9.39 17.36 5.17
N PRO A 85 10.33 17.19 6.09
CA PRO A 85 11.76 17.41 5.80
C PRO A 85 12.32 16.49 4.69
N PHE A 86 11.84 15.24 4.64
CA PHE A 86 12.18 14.32 3.55
C PHE A 86 11.64 14.85 2.21
N LEU A 87 10.39 15.29 2.17
CA LEU A 87 9.75 15.81 0.97
C LEU A 87 10.46 17.06 0.44
N GLU A 88 10.78 18.00 1.31
CA GLU A 88 11.51 19.24 0.98
C GLU A 88 12.88 18.95 0.37
N LYS A 89 13.56 17.93 0.89
CA LYS A 89 14.88 17.54 0.39
C LYS A 89 14.82 16.80 -0.95
N GLN A 90 13.87 15.88 -1.12
CA GLN A 90 13.83 14.98 -2.29
C GLN A 90 12.89 15.47 -3.41
N PHE A 91 11.84 16.21 -3.04
CA PHE A 91 10.80 16.68 -3.94
C PHE A 91 10.41 18.14 -3.63
N PRO A 92 11.37 19.09 -3.67
CA PRO A 92 11.13 20.48 -3.26
C PRO A 92 9.96 21.14 -4.00
N HIS A 93 9.75 20.77 -5.27
CA HIS A 93 8.66 21.28 -6.09
C HIS A 93 7.25 20.84 -5.61
N LEU A 94 7.16 19.83 -4.73
CA LEU A 94 5.90 19.36 -4.15
C LEU A 94 5.66 19.89 -2.73
N ALA A 95 6.67 20.42 -2.06
CA ALA A 95 6.62 20.77 -0.65
C ALA A 95 5.46 21.73 -0.32
N GLU A 96 5.34 22.83 -1.06
CA GLU A 96 4.26 23.80 -0.87
C GLU A 96 2.86 23.18 -1.05
N SER A 97 2.70 22.37 -2.10
CA SER A 97 1.44 21.68 -2.38
C SER A 97 1.02 20.72 -1.27
N TYR A 98 2.01 20.05 -0.65
CA TYR A 98 1.74 19.16 0.49
C TYR A 98 1.43 19.93 1.74
N GLN A 99 2.14 21.02 2.04
CA GLN A 99 1.84 21.90 3.16
C GLN A 99 0.39 22.39 3.09
N GLN A 100 -0.02 22.96 1.96
CA GLN A 100 -1.40 23.43 1.75
C GLN A 100 -2.45 22.32 1.92
N ARG A 101 -2.18 21.11 1.42
CA ARG A 101 -3.13 19.99 1.49
C ARG A 101 -3.31 19.41 2.88
N PHE A 102 -2.29 19.48 3.71
CA PHE A 102 -2.29 18.88 5.05
C PHE A 102 -2.28 19.91 6.18
N GLN A 103 -2.42 21.20 5.88
CA GLN A 103 -2.39 22.28 6.85
C GLN A 103 -3.49 22.15 7.92
N GLU A 104 -4.71 21.82 7.50
CA GLU A 104 -5.88 21.74 8.39
C GLU A 104 -6.41 20.33 8.58
N GLN A 105 -6.04 19.40 7.72
CA GLN A 105 -6.59 18.05 7.69
C GLN A 105 -5.50 17.00 7.49
N ALA A 106 -5.58 15.94 8.29
CA ALA A 106 -4.67 14.80 8.13
C ALA A 106 -4.94 13.96 6.87
N PHE A 107 -6.09 14.14 6.23
CA PHE A 107 -6.51 13.33 5.08
C PHE A 107 -6.54 14.15 3.80
N LEU A 108 -6.19 13.52 2.70
CA LEU A 108 -6.36 14.10 1.37
C LEU A 108 -7.85 14.31 1.04
N PRO A 109 -8.19 15.28 0.18
CA PRO A 109 -9.56 15.54 -0.24
C PRO A 109 -10.30 14.29 -0.72
N SER A 110 -11.61 14.24 -0.49
CA SER A 110 -12.44 13.10 -0.88
C SER A 110 -12.41 12.83 -2.39
N SER A 111 -12.30 13.88 -3.21
CA SER A 111 -12.14 13.79 -4.67
C SER A 111 -10.88 13.01 -5.07
N TYR A 112 -9.75 13.30 -4.42
CA TYR A 112 -8.50 12.57 -4.66
C TYR A 112 -8.62 11.09 -4.25
N ARG A 113 -9.13 10.84 -3.04
CA ARG A 113 -9.34 9.47 -2.54
C ARG A 113 -10.26 8.67 -3.45
N LYS A 114 -11.34 9.28 -3.94
CA LYS A 114 -12.27 8.67 -4.90
C LYS A 114 -11.58 8.36 -6.24
N ARG A 115 -10.74 9.28 -6.75
CA ARG A 115 -9.95 9.07 -7.98
C ARG A 115 -9.05 7.84 -7.88
N ILE A 116 -8.27 7.72 -6.79
CA ILE A 116 -7.39 6.56 -6.57
C ILE A 116 -8.21 5.27 -6.42
N SER A 117 -9.28 5.30 -5.64
CA SER A 117 -10.17 4.14 -5.45
C SER A 117 -10.78 3.66 -6.78
N GLN A 118 -11.26 4.57 -7.62
CA GLN A 118 -11.81 4.25 -8.94
C GLN A 118 -10.76 3.68 -9.89
N LEU A 119 -9.55 4.26 -9.89
CA LEU A 119 -8.44 3.74 -10.68
C LEU A 119 -8.10 2.31 -10.26
N MET A 120 -7.92 2.08 -8.97
CA MET A 120 -7.61 0.75 -8.44
C MET A 120 -8.74 -0.26 -8.71
N ALA A 121 -10.00 0.16 -8.68
CA ALA A 121 -11.12 -0.71 -9.03
C ALA A 121 -11.04 -1.18 -10.49
N ARG A 122 -10.77 -0.27 -11.42
CA ARG A 122 -10.58 -0.59 -12.86
C ARG A 122 -9.39 -1.52 -13.08
N LEU A 123 -8.26 -1.25 -12.43
CA LEU A 123 -7.06 -2.07 -12.55
C LEU A 123 -7.28 -3.48 -11.98
N ARG A 124 -7.91 -3.60 -10.81
CA ARG A 124 -8.29 -4.92 -10.27
C ARG A 124 -9.18 -5.72 -11.20
N GLN A 125 -10.15 -5.07 -11.83
CA GLN A 125 -11.02 -5.72 -12.81
C GLN A 125 -10.22 -6.18 -14.04
N LYS A 126 -9.33 -5.32 -14.57
CA LYS A 126 -8.46 -5.63 -15.71
C LYS A 126 -7.56 -6.85 -15.44
N TYR A 127 -6.95 -6.91 -14.27
CA TYR A 127 -6.01 -7.96 -13.89
C TYR A 127 -6.64 -9.09 -13.05
N ARG A 128 -7.96 -9.10 -12.87
CA ARG A 128 -8.74 -10.13 -12.18
C ARG A 128 -8.29 -10.40 -10.72
N ILE A 129 -7.89 -9.35 -10.00
CA ILE A 129 -7.51 -9.41 -8.59
C ILE A 129 -8.65 -8.85 -7.72
N HIS A 130 -8.84 -9.42 -6.51
CA HIS A 130 -9.81 -8.92 -5.55
C HIS A 130 -9.31 -7.69 -4.77
N ASN A 131 -10.22 -7.02 -4.06
CA ASN A 131 -9.87 -5.88 -3.21
C ASN A 131 -9.90 -6.23 -1.71
N HIS A 132 -10.40 -7.40 -1.33
CA HIS A 132 -10.68 -7.73 0.06
C HIS A 132 -9.88 -8.91 0.57
N TYR A 133 -9.20 -8.69 1.67
CA TYR A 133 -8.57 -9.72 2.50
C TYR A 133 -9.60 -10.64 3.15
N ASP A 134 -10.72 -10.08 3.66
CA ASP A 134 -11.74 -10.83 4.43
C ASP A 134 -12.32 -12.04 3.70
N ARG A 135 -12.37 -12.00 2.37
CA ARG A 135 -12.86 -13.10 1.56
C ARG A 135 -11.97 -14.35 1.65
N TYR A 136 -10.68 -14.14 1.97
CA TYR A 136 -9.68 -15.20 2.08
C TYR A 136 -9.38 -15.56 3.53
N ALA A 137 -9.39 -14.60 4.46
CA ALA A 137 -9.16 -14.83 5.88
C ALA A 137 -10.16 -15.82 6.48
N LYS A 138 -11.42 -15.72 6.08
CA LYS A 138 -12.50 -16.63 6.54
C LYS A 138 -12.35 -18.08 6.04
N ARG A 139 -11.58 -18.31 4.97
CA ARG A 139 -11.37 -19.66 4.41
C ARG A 139 -10.07 -20.30 4.86
N ALA A 140 -9.08 -19.51 5.28
CA ALA A 140 -7.74 -20.00 5.54
C ALA A 140 -7.52 -20.48 6.99
N HIS A 141 -8.28 -19.98 7.95
CA HIS A 141 -8.19 -20.41 9.35
C HIS A 141 -9.59 -20.58 9.94
N PRO A 142 -9.97 -21.81 10.32
CA PRO A 142 -11.03 -21.97 11.31
C PRO A 142 -10.58 -21.17 12.53
N ALA A 143 -11.50 -20.35 13.08
CA ALA A 143 -11.22 -19.58 14.27
C ALA A 143 -10.51 -20.46 15.30
N PRO A 144 -9.36 -20.07 15.86
CA PRO A 144 -8.73 -20.85 16.89
C PRO A 144 -9.78 -21.09 17.98
N LYS A 145 -9.94 -22.35 18.37
CA LYS A 145 -10.80 -22.67 19.52
C LYS A 145 -10.34 -21.78 20.66
N PRO A 146 -11.23 -21.16 21.42
CA PRO A 146 -10.83 -20.34 22.53
C PRO A 146 -9.98 -21.20 23.46
N VAL A 147 -8.70 -20.98 23.46
CA VAL A 147 -7.78 -21.49 24.49
C VAL A 147 -8.19 -20.76 25.73
N GLY A 148 -8.64 -21.48 26.75
CA GLY A 148 -9.02 -20.88 28.02
C GLY A 148 -7.90 -19.93 28.46
N GLN A 149 -8.27 -18.71 28.79
CA GLN A 149 -7.34 -17.68 29.24
C GLN A 149 -6.66 -18.22 30.48
N MET A 150 -5.37 -18.60 30.37
CA MET A 150 -4.56 -18.93 31.52
C MET A 150 -4.48 -17.67 32.38
N GLN A 151 -5.09 -17.69 33.58
CA GLN A 151 -4.89 -16.67 34.56
C GLN A 151 -3.43 -16.80 35.04
N LEU A 152 -2.62 -15.79 34.71
CA LEU A 152 -1.31 -15.59 35.32
C LEU A 152 -1.54 -14.90 36.64
N PHE A 153 -1.33 -15.62 37.71
CA PHE A 153 -1.16 -15.07 39.04
C PHE A 153 0.31 -14.85 39.33
#